data_ec8b4c61d09d371b4a289dae4bc18ae5
#
_entry.id   ec8b4c61d09d371b4a289dae4bc18ae5
#
_cell.length_a   1.000
_cell.length_b   1.000
_cell.length_c   1.000
_cell.angle_alpha   90.00
_cell.angle_beta   90.00
_cell.angle_gamma   90.00
#
_symmetry.space_group_name_H-M   'P 1'
#
loop_
_entity.id
_entity.type
_entity.pdbx_description
1 polymer ?
#
loop_
_entity_poly.entity_id
_entity_poly.type
_entity_poly.pdbx_seq_one_letter_code
_entity_poly.pdbx_strand_id
1 'polypeptide(L)'
;MENFNIQEELKKLPGKPGVYLMHDEKDAIIYVGKAISLKNRVRQYFQSSRNKGAKIEQMVTHISRFEYIVTDSELEALVLECNLIKEHRPKYNTMLMDDKTYPFIKVTVNEPFPRVMMARRMKKDKAKYFGPYTSAGAVKDTIELIRKLYHIRSCNRSLPKDIGKERPCLNYHIHQCYAPCQGYISREEYRKSIDEVVRFLNGNYDPILKELEEKMLDASENLEFEKAIEYRELLASVQKIAQKQKITDTAGDDRDIIAMASEGEDAVVQVFFIRGGRLIGRDHFYLKIAENDTKSEILSSFIKQFYAGTPYIPAELMLPEEIEDQEIIEEWLTTRREHKVRLRIPKKGTKEKLVELAQKNAQMVLKNDKERLKREEGRTIGAVKEIEKLLGLNNLVRMEAYDISNTNGFASVGSMIVYERGKPKRNDYRKFHIKGVQGADDYASMREVLTRRFRHGLEEQKSGKELGSFNVFPDLIMMDGGKGQVNIALEVLDELHLSIPVCGMVKDDHHRTRGLYYQNIEIPIDHNSEGFRLITRVQDEAHRFAIEFHRKLRSQGQVHSILDDIPGIGPARRKALMRTFASLDEIKNAEVEDLKKIPSMDEKSAKNVYNFFRGSEKEDTEAILMEEQ
;
A
#
# COMPACT_ATOMS: atom_id res chain seq x y z
N MET A 1 -17.83 37.31 16.05
CA MET A 1 -17.21 36.46 17.09
C MET A 1 -16.91 37.36 18.27
N GLU A 2 -17.41 37.03 19.47
CA GLU A 2 -17.05 37.77 20.68
C GLU A 2 -15.52 37.76 20.85
N ASN A 3 -14.94 38.89 21.23
CA ASN A 3 -13.49 39.01 21.44
C ASN A 3 -13.08 38.07 22.61
N PHE A 4 -12.51 36.90 22.33
CA PHE A 4 -12.00 35.97 23.33
C PHE A 4 -10.80 36.60 24.06
N ASN A 5 -11.01 37.02 25.31
CA ASN A 5 -9.95 37.59 26.11
C ASN A 5 -9.20 36.47 26.87
N ILE A 6 -8.04 36.08 26.33
CA ILE A 6 -7.18 35.03 26.90
C ILE A 6 -6.92 35.28 28.40
N GLN A 7 -6.62 36.50 28.81
CA GLN A 7 -6.26 36.82 30.19
C GLN A 7 -7.44 36.66 31.18
N GLU A 8 -8.66 36.92 30.73
CA GLU A 8 -9.86 36.68 31.55
C GLU A 8 -10.21 35.20 31.63
N GLU A 9 -10.11 34.50 30.53
CA GLU A 9 -10.40 33.05 30.49
C GLU A 9 -9.38 32.25 31.30
N LEU A 10 -8.10 32.65 31.34
CA LEU A 10 -7.09 32.05 32.22
C LEU A 10 -7.44 32.11 33.71
N LYS A 11 -8.22 33.14 34.13
CA LYS A 11 -8.67 33.25 35.53
C LYS A 11 -9.74 32.22 35.90
N LYS A 12 -10.56 31.79 34.91
CA LYS A 12 -11.66 30.85 35.09
C LYS A 12 -11.23 29.40 35.12
N LEU A 13 -9.98 29.08 34.76
CA LEU A 13 -9.49 27.73 34.68
C LEU A 13 -9.54 27.02 36.04
N PRO A 14 -10.12 25.79 36.10
CA PRO A 14 -10.15 24.99 37.33
C PRO A 14 -8.79 24.36 37.64
N GLY A 15 -8.52 24.11 38.93
CA GLY A 15 -7.36 23.36 39.39
C GLY A 15 -7.49 21.84 39.30
N LYS A 16 -8.34 21.35 38.40
CA LYS A 16 -8.66 19.92 38.20
C LYS A 16 -7.91 19.33 37.00
N PRO A 17 -7.76 18.00 36.95
CA PRO A 17 -7.25 17.31 35.77
C PRO A 17 -8.14 17.56 34.54
N GLY A 18 -7.55 17.50 33.36
CA GLY A 18 -8.28 17.65 32.12
C GLY A 18 -7.41 17.81 30.87
N VAL A 19 -8.06 18.04 29.75
CA VAL A 19 -7.44 18.26 28.45
C VAL A 19 -7.78 19.68 27.98
N TYR A 20 -6.81 20.34 27.37
CA TYR A 20 -6.99 21.67 26.76
C TYR A 20 -6.66 21.60 25.27
N LEU A 21 -7.40 22.40 24.48
CA LEU A 21 -7.29 22.51 23.04
C LEU A 21 -6.97 23.95 22.68
N MET A 22 -5.92 24.16 21.93
CA MET A 22 -5.50 25.49 21.45
C MET A 22 -5.94 25.67 20.00
N HIS A 23 -6.57 26.82 19.70
CA HIS A 23 -7.09 27.17 18.40
C HIS A 23 -6.35 28.36 17.79
N ASP A 24 -6.20 28.37 16.48
CA ASP A 24 -5.69 29.50 15.72
C ASP A 24 -6.80 30.52 15.35
N GLU A 25 -6.43 31.56 14.59
CA GLU A 25 -7.37 32.59 14.12
C GLU A 25 -8.47 32.03 13.19
N LYS A 26 -8.24 30.89 12.55
CA LYS A 26 -9.20 30.19 11.68
C LYS A 26 -10.05 29.16 12.42
N ASP A 27 -9.95 29.13 13.74
CA ASP A 27 -10.61 28.17 14.62
C ASP A 27 -10.13 26.70 14.44
N ALA A 28 -8.99 26.48 13.81
CA ALA A 28 -8.40 25.17 13.71
C ALA A 28 -7.68 24.79 15.00
N ILE A 29 -7.86 23.55 15.47
CA ILE A 29 -7.14 23.03 16.63
C ILE A 29 -5.68 22.78 16.23
N ILE A 30 -4.77 23.57 16.83
CA ILE A 30 -3.34 23.51 16.53
C ILE A 30 -2.54 22.72 17.57
N TYR A 31 -3.09 22.53 18.77
CA TYR A 31 -2.46 21.76 19.84
C TYR A 31 -3.50 21.19 20.80
N VAL A 32 -3.27 19.96 21.27
CA VAL A 32 -4.02 19.29 22.33
C VAL A 32 -3.05 18.85 23.41
N GLY A 33 -3.35 19.08 24.68
CA GLY A 33 -2.52 18.64 25.79
C GLY A 33 -3.29 18.30 27.02
N LYS A 34 -2.79 17.36 27.81
CA LYS A 34 -3.33 17.02 29.13
C LYS A 34 -2.75 17.89 30.23
N ALA A 35 -3.43 17.97 31.35
CA ALA A 35 -2.96 18.63 32.56
C ALA A 35 -3.45 17.91 33.82
N ILE A 36 -2.59 17.81 34.84
CA ILE A 36 -2.98 17.44 36.21
C ILE A 36 -3.80 18.59 36.83
N SER A 37 -3.43 19.82 36.50
CA SER A 37 -4.13 21.04 36.86
C SER A 37 -4.19 21.96 35.64
N LEU A 38 -5.39 22.06 35.04
CA LEU A 38 -5.64 22.91 33.86
C LEU A 38 -5.17 24.35 34.13
N LYS A 39 -5.48 24.89 35.33
CA LYS A 39 -5.10 26.23 35.74
C LYS A 39 -3.58 26.47 35.67
N ASN A 40 -2.78 25.52 36.19
CA ASN A 40 -1.34 25.68 36.25
C ASN A 40 -0.71 25.46 34.87
N ARG A 41 -1.12 24.41 34.14
CA ARG A 41 -0.52 24.04 32.87
C ARG A 41 -0.81 25.04 31.77
N VAL A 42 -2.08 25.46 31.59
CA VAL A 42 -2.45 26.39 30.53
C VAL A 42 -1.84 27.78 30.75
N ARG A 43 -1.81 28.26 32.01
CA ARG A 43 -1.15 29.54 32.34
C ARG A 43 0.33 29.58 32.00
N GLN A 44 1.05 28.45 32.10
CA GLN A 44 2.48 28.38 31.79
C GLN A 44 2.79 28.78 30.33
N TYR A 45 1.88 28.54 29.40
CA TYR A 45 2.05 28.95 28.00
C TYR A 45 2.05 30.46 27.80
N PHE A 46 1.37 31.22 28.64
CA PHE A 46 1.19 32.67 28.51
C PHE A 46 2.05 33.50 29.49
N GLN A 47 2.88 32.87 30.31
CA GLN A 47 3.81 33.54 31.19
C GLN A 47 5.11 33.92 30.47
N SER A 48 5.59 35.15 30.62
CA SER A 48 6.78 35.69 29.91
C SER A 48 8.14 35.25 30.45
N SER A 49 8.20 34.57 31.59
CA SER A 49 9.45 34.37 32.36
C SER A 49 10.15 33.02 32.20
N ARG A 50 9.76 32.16 31.27
CA ARG A 50 10.37 30.86 31.07
C ARG A 50 10.85 30.65 29.64
N ASN A 51 12.05 30.11 29.52
CA ASN A 51 12.58 29.59 28.24
C ASN A 51 11.73 28.42 27.78
N LYS A 52 10.72 28.67 26.89
CA LYS A 52 9.67 27.71 26.52
C LYS A 52 10.05 26.82 25.35
N GLY A 53 11.21 27.07 24.74
CA GLY A 53 11.59 26.44 23.48
C GLY A 53 10.87 27.08 22.26
N ALA A 54 11.55 27.11 21.13
CA ALA A 54 11.10 27.82 19.92
C ALA A 54 9.72 27.36 19.42
N LYS A 55 9.39 26.07 19.53
CA LYS A 55 8.09 25.51 19.15
C LYS A 55 6.93 26.09 19.96
N ILE A 56 7.07 26.10 21.29
CA ILE A 56 6.02 26.60 22.18
C ILE A 56 5.85 28.10 21.99
N GLU A 57 6.95 28.84 21.81
CA GLU A 57 6.90 30.27 21.51
C GLU A 57 6.17 30.54 20.19
N GLN A 58 6.54 29.81 19.13
CA GLN A 58 5.85 29.91 17.85
C GLN A 58 4.38 29.48 17.92
N MET A 59 4.06 28.41 18.65
CA MET A 59 2.68 27.98 18.87
C MET A 59 1.87 29.08 19.57
N VAL A 60 2.41 29.63 20.64
CA VAL A 60 1.73 30.69 21.44
C VAL A 60 1.40 31.90 20.60
N THR A 61 2.23 32.28 19.62
CA THR A 61 1.92 33.41 18.70
C THR A 61 0.73 33.14 17.79
N HIS A 62 0.39 31.87 17.57
CA HIS A 62 -0.75 31.46 16.71
C HIS A 62 -2.02 31.15 17.51
N ILE A 63 -1.97 31.14 18.85
CA ILE A 63 -3.15 30.88 19.66
C ILE A 63 -4.08 32.10 19.69
N SER A 64 -5.28 31.93 19.16
CA SER A 64 -6.34 32.95 19.25
C SER A 64 -7.31 32.69 20.41
N ARG A 65 -7.58 31.43 20.71
CA ARG A 65 -8.43 30.99 21.82
C ARG A 65 -8.04 29.60 22.32
N PHE A 66 -8.54 29.22 23.46
CA PHE A 66 -8.42 27.85 23.98
C PHE A 66 -9.76 27.35 24.55
N GLU A 67 -9.91 26.03 24.51
CA GLU A 67 -10.98 25.31 25.19
C GLU A 67 -10.40 24.31 26.18
N TYR A 68 -11.20 23.81 27.12
CA TYR A 68 -10.77 22.78 28.04
C TYR A 68 -11.91 21.85 28.42
N ILE A 69 -11.56 20.60 28.71
CA ILE A 69 -12.47 19.55 29.17
C ILE A 69 -11.93 19.07 30.51
N VAL A 70 -12.74 19.15 31.56
CA VAL A 70 -12.37 18.65 32.90
C VAL A 70 -12.62 17.15 32.95
N THR A 71 -11.71 16.40 33.52
CA THR A 71 -11.82 14.95 33.75
C THR A 71 -11.76 14.63 35.22
N ASP A 72 -12.21 13.44 35.62
CA ASP A 72 -12.22 13.02 37.02
C ASP A 72 -10.84 12.54 37.48
N SER A 73 -10.00 12.08 36.53
CA SER A 73 -8.64 11.61 36.81
C SER A 73 -7.64 12.02 35.72
N GLU A 74 -6.36 11.96 36.05
CA GLU A 74 -5.28 12.18 35.10
C GLU A 74 -5.23 11.07 34.04
N LEU A 75 -5.60 9.85 34.42
CA LEU A 75 -5.73 8.72 33.49
C LEU A 75 -6.78 8.98 32.41
N GLU A 76 -7.92 9.52 32.79
CA GLU A 76 -8.96 9.93 31.82
C GLU A 76 -8.48 11.06 30.92
N ALA A 77 -7.75 12.04 31.49
CA ALA A 77 -7.15 13.12 30.70
C ALA A 77 -6.18 12.57 29.65
N LEU A 78 -5.35 11.57 29.99
CA LEU A 78 -4.41 10.93 29.08
C LEU A 78 -5.14 10.21 27.93
N VAL A 79 -6.21 9.45 28.24
CA VAL A 79 -7.00 8.74 27.23
C VAL A 79 -7.72 9.72 26.30
N LEU A 80 -8.29 10.79 26.87
CA LEU A 80 -8.98 11.82 26.10
C LEU A 80 -8.01 12.60 25.20
N GLU A 81 -6.83 12.99 25.69
CA GLU A 81 -5.77 13.60 24.91
C GLU A 81 -5.40 12.74 23.69
N CYS A 82 -5.16 11.43 23.89
CA CYS A 82 -4.82 10.51 22.79
C CYS A 82 -5.92 10.46 21.72
N ASN A 83 -7.18 10.43 22.12
CA ASN A 83 -8.31 10.38 21.21
C ASN A 83 -8.44 11.68 20.40
N LEU A 84 -8.34 12.83 21.06
CA LEU A 84 -8.45 14.15 20.42
C LEU A 84 -7.26 14.42 19.48
N ILE A 85 -6.03 14.01 19.85
CA ILE A 85 -4.88 14.10 18.95
C ILE A 85 -5.11 13.25 17.69
N LYS A 86 -5.65 12.04 17.84
CA LYS A 86 -5.94 11.15 16.70
C LYS A 86 -7.04 11.72 15.79
N GLU A 87 -8.07 12.32 16.38
CA GLU A 87 -9.22 12.89 15.67
C GLU A 87 -8.84 14.16 14.90
N HIS A 88 -8.22 15.13 15.59
CA HIS A 88 -7.96 16.47 15.04
C HIS A 88 -6.61 16.63 14.34
N ARG A 89 -5.65 15.74 14.60
CA ARG A 89 -4.29 15.77 14.05
C ARG A 89 -3.63 17.16 14.13
N PRO A 90 -3.49 17.75 15.34
CA PRO A 90 -3.06 19.11 15.49
C PRO A 90 -1.61 19.32 15.03
N LYS A 91 -1.33 20.46 14.42
CA LYS A 91 -0.03 20.78 13.80
C LYS A 91 1.16 20.71 14.78
N TYR A 92 0.96 21.09 16.03
CA TYR A 92 2.02 21.19 17.05
C TYR A 92 2.12 19.97 17.97
N ASN A 93 1.31 18.93 17.77
CA ASN A 93 1.50 17.65 18.45
C ASN A 93 2.44 16.72 17.67
N THR A 94 3.21 15.92 18.41
CA THR A 94 3.94 14.81 17.82
C THR A 94 2.96 13.79 17.27
N MET A 95 3.08 13.44 15.98
CA MET A 95 2.10 12.62 15.26
C MET A 95 2.72 11.33 14.77
N LEU A 96 2.05 10.21 15.09
CA LEU A 96 2.30 8.92 14.45
C LEU A 96 1.70 8.95 13.04
N MET A 97 2.57 8.85 12.02
CA MET A 97 2.16 8.94 10.61
C MET A 97 1.55 7.65 10.06
N ASP A 98 1.89 6.51 10.67
CA ASP A 98 1.51 5.17 10.20
C ASP A 98 0.43 4.57 11.12
N ASP A 99 -0.76 4.25 10.59
CA ASP A 99 -1.79 3.46 11.27
C ASP A 99 -1.72 2.00 10.79
N LYS A 100 -0.67 1.28 11.21
CA LYS A 100 -0.44 -0.12 10.81
C LYS A 100 -1.29 -1.07 11.64
N THR A 101 -2.11 -1.88 10.99
CA THR A 101 -2.82 -3.00 11.62
C THR A 101 -2.07 -4.31 11.42
N TYR A 102 -1.65 -4.92 12.53
CA TYR A 102 -0.91 -6.17 12.49
C TYR A 102 -1.81 -7.39 12.45
N PRO A 103 -1.53 -8.36 11.59
CA PRO A 103 -2.22 -9.64 11.59
C PRO A 103 -1.74 -10.53 12.73
N PHE A 104 -2.64 -11.39 13.19
CA PHE A 104 -2.42 -12.45 14.16
C PHE A 104 -2.76 -13.80 13.55
N ILE A 105 -2.13 -14.86 14.04
CA ILE A 105 -2.59 -16.22 13.80
C ILE A 105 -3.54 -16.58 14.95
N LYS A 106 -4.79 -16.87 14.63
CA LYS A 106 -5.83 -17.27 15.56
C LYS A 106 -6.04 -18.77 15.50
N VAL A 107 -5.98 -19.44 16.64
CA VAL A 107 -6.35 -20.85 16.81
C VAL A 107 -7.65 -20.91 17.61
N THR A 108 -8.73 -21.44 17.01
CA THR A 108 -10.07 -21.49 17.64
C THR A 108 -10.21 -22.66 18.60
N VAL A 109 -9.40 -22.68 19.66
CA VAL A 109 -9.32 -23.78 20.64
C VAL A 109 -10.63 -24.07 21.36
N ASN A 110 -11.58 -23.15 21.32
CA ASN A 110 -12.92 -23.29 21.85
C ASN A 110 -13.89 -24.08 20.95
N GLU A 111 -13.53 -24.31 19.67
CA GLU A 111 -14.32 -25.17 18.78
C GLU A 111 -14.01 -26.66 19.03
N PRO A 112 -14.98 -27.58 18.81
CA PRO A 112 -14.74 -29.03 18.90
C PRO A 112 -13.62 -29.52 17.96
N PHE A 113 -13.57 -28.96 16.75
CA PHE A 113 -12.51 -29.14 15.75
C PHE A 113 -11.92 -27.77 15.43
N PRO A 114 -10.86 -27.33 16.14
CA PRO A 114 -10.28 -26.00 15.96
C PRO A 114 -9.74 -25.72 14.56
N ARG A 115 -9.66 -24.43 14.21
CA ARG A 115 -9.10 -23.94 12.95
C ARG A 115 -7.93 -23.00 13.23
N VAL A 116 -7.04 -22.89 12.25
CA VAL A 116 -6.00 -21.88 12.24
C VAL A 116 -6.30 -20.88 11.12
N MET A 117 -6.42 -19.61 11.48
CA MET A 117 -6.77 -18.56 10.55
C MET A 117 -6.05 -17.24 10.86
N MET A 118 -5.95 -16.37 9.87
CA MET A 118 -5.49 -15.01 10.07
C MET A 118 -6.60 -14.15 10.70
N ALA A 119 -6.24 -13.35 11.70
CA ALA A 119 -7.11 -12.36 12.31
C ALA A 119 -6.40 -11.00 12.35
N ARG A 120 -7.13 -9.91 12.08
CA ARG A 120 -6.60 -8.53 12.22
C ARG A 120 -7.00 -7.87 13.54
N ARG A 121 -7.95 -8.45 14.27
CA ARG A 121 -8.44 -7.96 15.57
C ARG A 121 -8.51 -9.12 16.53
N MET A 122 -8.05 -8.92 17.75
CA MET A 122 -8.28 -9.84 18.85
C MET A 122 -9.69 -9.64 19.39
N LYS A 123 -10.38 -10.76 19.70
CA LYS A 123 -11.71 -10.76 20.34
C LYS A 123 -11.63 -11.49 21.67
N LYS A 124 -12.48 -11.16 22.62
CA LYS A 124 -12.64 -11.91 23.90
C LYS A 124 -13.48 -13.18 23.63
N ASP A 125 -12.97 -14.12 22.82
CA ASP A 125 -13.69 -15.32 22.36
C ASP A 125 -13.03 -16.64 22.80
N LYS A 126 -12.16 -16.59 23.79
CA LYS A 126 -11.41 -17.75 24.33
C LYS A 126 -10.53 -18.48 23.29
N ALA A 127 -10.32 -17.93 22.10
CA ALA A 127 -9.36 -18.45 21.13
C ALA A 127 -7.94 -18.05 21.52
N LYS A 128 -6.93 -18.78 21.05
CA LYS A 128 -5.53 -18.39 21.21
C LYS A 128 -5.10 -17.53 20.04
N TYR A 129 -4.39 -16.44 20.33
CA TYR A 129 -3.86 -15.51 19.33
C TYR A 129 -2.34 -15.45 19.46
N PHE A 130 -1.65 -15.57 18.31
CA PHE A 130 -0.21 -15.51 18.20
C PHE A 130 0.18 -14.31 17.33
N GLY A 131 1.15 -13.53 17.75
CA GLY A 131 1.58 -12.29 17.07
C GLY A 131 1.82 -11.14 18.05
N PRO A 132 1.85 -9.88 17.59
CA PRO A 132 1.54 -9.44 16.22
C PRO A 132 2.65 -9.80 15.20
N TYR A 133 2.27 -10.12 13.96
CA TYR A 133 3.20 -10.32 12.86
C TYR A 133 3.29 -9.07 11.99
N THR A 134 4.48 -8.77 11.47
CA THR A 134 4.71 -7.56 10.66
C THR A 134 4.29 -7.72 9.19
N SER A 135 4.03 -8.94 8.73
CA SER A 135 3.66 -9.25 7.34
C SER A 135 2.46 -10.20 7.26
N ALA A 136 1.42 -9.77 6.55
CA ALA A 136 0.27 -10.64 6.24
C ALA A 136 0.65 -11.80 5.32
N GLY A 137 1.65 -11.64 4.45
CA GLY A 137 2.23 -12.71 3.64
C GLY A 137 2.85 -13.79 4.51
N ALA A 138 3.73 -13.39 5.44
CA ALA A 138 4.36 -14.34 6.37
C ALA A 138 3.34 -15.13 7.22
N VAL A 139 2.24 -14.48 7.62
CA VAL A 139 1.14 -15.18 8.32
C VAL A 139 0.46 -16.21 7.43
N LYS A 140 0.17 -15.87 6.17
CA LYS A 140 -0.43 -16.81 5.21
C LYS A 140 0.48 -18.00 4.95
N ASP A 141 1.76 -17.75 4.69
CA ASP A 141 2.77 -18.78 4.44
C ASP A 141 2.92 -19.72 5.66
N THR A 142 2.92 -19.15 6.88
CA THR A 142 2.96 -19.93 8.11
C THR A 142 1.71 -20.79 8.30
N ILE A 143 0.50 -20.24 8.01
CA ILE A 143 -0.75 -21.01 8.10
C ILE A 143 -0.79 -22.13 7.06
N GLU A 144 -0.29 -21.88 5.86
CA GLU A 144 -0.20 -22.90 4.80
C GLU A 144 0.77 -24.02 5.20
N LEU A 145 1.95 -23.66 5.72
CA LEU A 145 2.90 -24.62 6.25
C LEU A 145 2.29 -25.47 7.38
N ILE A 146 1.60 -24.86 8.33
CA ILE A 146 0.91 -25.56 9.42
C ILE A 146 -0.13 -26.55 8.88
N ARG A 147 -0.84 -26.21 7.80
CA ARG A 147 -1.79 -27.14 7.17
C ARG A 147 -1.10 -28.35 6.54
N LYS A 148 0.03 -28.11 5.88
CA LYS A 148 0.82 -29.20 5.28
C LYS A 148 1.42 -30.13 6.35
N LEU A 149 1.85 -29.58 7.48
CA LEU A 149 2.47 -30.34 8.57
C LEU A 149 1.45 -31.12 9.42
N TYR A 150 0.31 -30.49 9.75
CA TYR A 150 -0.62 -31.00 10.76
C TYR A 150 -2.01 -31.35 10.22
N HIS A 151 -2.22 -31.26 8.90
CA HIS A 151 -3.44 -31.64 8.17
C HIS A 151 -4.75 -31.11 8.77
N ILE A 152 -4.74 -29.84 9.21
CA ILE A 152 -5.87 -29.22 9.90
C ILE A 152 -6.86 -28.56 8.93
N ARG A 153 -8.14 -28.54 9.33
CA ARG A 153 -9.20 -27.97 8.50
C ARG A 153 -9.09 -26.45 8.33
N SER A 154 -9.49 -25.97 7.15
CA SER A 154 -9.59 -24.53 6.85
C SER A 154 -11.05 -24.08 6.61
N CYS A 155 -11.99 -25.01 6.44
CA CYS A 155 -13.37 -24.73 6.06
C CYS A 155 -14.19 -24.09 7.21
N ASN A 156 -15.30 -23.44 6.83
CA ASN A 156 -16.21 -22.76 7.76
C ASN A 156 -17.38 -23.66 8.23
N ARG A 157 -17.35 -24.98 7.96
CA ARG A 157 -18.41 -25.92 8.38
C ARG A 157 -18.55 -25.95 9.88
N SER A 158 -19.78 -26.01 10.37
CA SER A 158 -20.10 -26.10 11.80
C SER A 158 -20.01 -27.54 12.29
N LEU A 159 -18.85 -27.97 12.79
CA LEU A 159 -18.67 -29.33 13.29
C LEU A 159 -18.93 -29.40 14.81
N PRO A 160 -19.62 -30.46 15.28
CA PRO A 160 -19.97 -31.72 14.60
C PRO A 160 -21.27 -31.71 13.77
N LYS A 161 -22.01 -30.62 13.75
CA LYS A 161 -23.36 -30.50 13.15
C LYS A 161 -23.43 -30.88 11.66
N ASP A 162 -22.33 -30.65 10.94
CA ASP A 162 -22.24 -30.84 9.49
C ASP A 162 -21.43 -32.09 9.09
N ILE A 163 -21.20 -33.01 10.02
CA ILE A 163 -20.51 -34.29 9.70
C ILE A 163 -21.38 -35.12 8.76
N GLY A 164 -20.81 -35.59 7.67
CA GLY A 164 -21.43 -36.48 6.68
C GLY A 164 -22.44 -35.81 5.73
N LYS A 165 -22.68 -34.47 5.82
CA LYS A 165 -23.68 -33.82 4.97
C LYS A 165 -23.21 -33.58 3.53
N GLU A 166 -21.93 -33.41 3.31
CA GLU A 166 -21.35 -33.10 2.00
C GLU A 166 -20.06 -33.88 1.77
N ARG A 167 -19.65 -34.03 0.52
CA ARG A 167 -18.39 -34.69 0.16
C ARG A 167 -17.17 -34.03 0.81
N PRO A 168 -16.06 -34.76 1.06
CA PRO A 168 -14.80 -34.17 1.46
C PRO A 168 -14.32 -33.21 0.39
N CYS A 169 -13.73 -32.08 0.81
CA CYS A 169 -13.23 -31.08 -0.09
C CYS A 169 -11.82 -31.43 -0.62
N LEU A 170 -11.34 -30.66 -1.62
CA LEU A 170 -10.02 -30.86 -2.23
C LEU A 170 -8.89 -31.04 -1.21
N ASN A 171 -8.90 -30.27 -0.10
CA ASN A 171 -7.85 -30.36 0.92
C ASN A 171 -7.69 -31.76 1.55
N TYR A 172 -8.72 -32.57 1.56
CA TYR A 172 -8.60 -33.98 1.96
C TYR A 172 -7.83 -34.78 0.91
N HIS A 173 -8.20 -34.63 -0.36
CA HIS A 173 -7.59 -35.38 -1.47
C HIS A 173 -6.12 -35.00 -1.72
N ILE A 174 -5.72 -33.78 -1.39
CA ILE A 174 -4.32 -33.33 -1.46
C ILE A 174 -3.61 -33.42 -0.09
N HIS A 175 -4.10 -34.27 0.81
CA HIS A 175 -3.53 -34.54 2.13
C HIS A 175 -3.23 -33.33 3.01
N GLN A 176 -4.03 -32.26 2.90
CA GLN A 176 -3.91 -31.05 3.76
C GLN A 176 -4.99 -30.96 4.85
N CYS A 177 -5.84 -32.01 4.97
CA CYS A 177 -6.90 -32.05 5.99
C CYS A 177 -7.30 -33.49 6.27
N TYR A 178 -7.42 -33.87 7.52
CA TYR A 178 -7.93 -35.20 7.94
C TYR A 178 -9.44 -35.38 7.77
N ALA A 179 -10.13 -34.46 7.13
CA ALA A 179 -11.58 -34.48 6.90
C ALA A 179 -12.44 -34.79 8.15
N PRO A 180 -12.31 -34.02 9.24
CA PRO A 180 -13.19 -34.19 10.40
C PRO A 180 -14.68 -33.97 10.05
N CYS A 181 -14.97 -33.33 8.91
CA CYS A 181 -16.33 -33.21 8.37
C CYS A 181 -16.92 -34.52 7.82
N GLN A 182 -16.13 -35.57 7.70
CA GLN A 182 -16.57 -36.92 7.34
C GLN A 182 -16.50 -37.88 8.52
N GLY A 183 -15.99 -37.43 9.67
CA GLY A 183 -15.74 -38.32 10.80
C GLY A 183 -14.52 -39.25 10.63
N TYR A 184 -13.61 -38.94 9.68
CA TYR A 184 -12.42 -39.80 9.41
C TYR A 184 -11.33 -39.65 10.48
N ILE A 185 -11.45 -38.68 11.38
CA ILE A 185 -10.58 -38.50 12.54
C ILE A 185 -11.43 -38.23 13.77
N SER A 186 -11.05 -38.82 14.91
CA SER A 186 -11.69 -38.55 16.20
C SER A 186 -11.39 -37.14 16.70
N ARG A 187 -12.24 -36.63 17.62
CA ARG A 187 -12.01 -35.33 18.24
C ARG A 187 -10.74 -35.31 19.06
N GLU A 188 -10.41 -36.39 19.74
CA GLU A 188 -9.23 -36.51 20.59
C GLU A 188 -7.95 -36.51 19.75
N GLU A 189 -7.90 -37.28 18.68
CA GLU A 189 -6.75 -37.27 17.75
C GLU A 189 -6.55 -35.94 17.05
N TYR A 190 -7.63 -35.31 16.58
CA TYR A 190 -7.56 -34.00 15.96
C TYR A 190 -7.05 -32.91 16.95
N ARG A 191 -7.42 -33.03 18.24
CA ARG A 191 -6.91 -32.12 19.27
C ARG A 191 -5.43 -32.29 19.54
N LYS A 192 -4.87 -33.49 19.42
CA LYS A 192 -3.39 -33.71 19.51
C LYS A 192 -2.67 -32.90 18.44
N SER A 193 -3.14 -32.94 17.18
CA SER A 193 -2.57 -32.11 16.09
C SER A 193 -2.67 -30.62 16.40
N ILE A 194 -3.76 -30.15 17.00
CA ILE A 194 -3.90 -28.75 17.40
C ILE A 194 -2.92 -28.37 18.55
N ASP A 195 -2.68 -29.26 19.49
CA ASP A 195 -1.71 -29.03 20.57
C ASP A 195 -0.28 -28.91 20.01
N GLU A 196 0.05 -29.72 18.99
CA GLU A 196 1.32 -29.61 18.26
C GLU A 196 1.41 -28.28 17.49
N VAL A 197 0.34 -27.85 16.82
CA VAL A 197 0.27 -26.52 16.18
C VAL A 197 0.51 -25.41 17.21
N VAL A 198 -0.08 -25.50 18.40
CA VAL A 198 0.15 -24.51 19.47
C VAL A 198 1.60 -24.53 19.94
N ARG A 199 2.22 -25.72 20.08
CA ARG A 199 3.65 -25.84 20.40
C ARG A 199 4.53 -25.22 19.33
N PHE A 200 4.23 -25.50 18.05
CA PHE A 200 4.91 -24.90 16.90
C PHE A 200 4.82 -23.38 16.91
N LEU A 201 3.62 -22.82 17.10
CA LEU A 201 3.41 -21.36 17.16
C LEU A 201 4.06 -20.71 18.38
N ASN A 202 4.27 -21.45 19.46
CA ASN A 202 5.09 -21.05 20.60
C ASN A 202 6.60 -21.22 20.34
N GLY A 203 6.98 -21.69 19.13
CA GLY A 203 8.37 -21.77 18.67
C GLY A 203 9.09 -23.04 19.09
N ASN A 204 8.42 -24.07 19.58
CA ASN A 204 9.02 -25.38 19.79
C ASN A 204 9.03 -26.16 18.47
N TYR A 205 10.12 -26.00 17.70
CA TYR A 205 10.28 -26.61 16.38
C TYR A 205 11.02 -27.93 16.40
N ASP A 206 11.77 -28.24 17.47
CA ASP A 206 12.64 -29.41 17.54
C ASP A 206 11.91 -30.73 17.28
N PRO A 207 10.70 -30.99 17.83
CA PRO A 207 9.99 -32.24 17.58
C PRO A 207 9.64 -32.44 16.10
N ILE A 208 9.13 -31.40 15.43
CA ILE A 208 8.73 -31.51 14.02
C ILE A 208 9.96 -31.56 13.10
N LEU A 209 11.06 -30.87 13.44
CA LEU A 209 12.30 -30.96 12.67
C LEU A 209 12.83 -32.39 12.67
N LYS A 210 12.87 -33.02 13.84
CA LYS A 210 13.33 -34.40 14.00
C LYS A 210 12.42 -35.39 13.27
N GLU A 211 11.11 -35.26 13.42
CA GLU A 211 10.12 -36.11 12.71
C GLU A 211 10.24 -35.98 11.19
N LEU A 212 10.42 -34.78 10.63
CA LEU A 212 10.58 -34.58 9.21
C LEU A 212 11.90 -35.13 8.68
N GLU A 213 12.99 -35.03 9.47
CA GLU A 213 14.28 -35.64 9.13
C GLU A 213 14.20 -37.18 9.10
N GLU A 214 13.58 -37.80 10.09
CA GLU A 214 13.33 -39.24 10.14
C GLU A 214 12.48 -39.70 8.95
N LYS A 215 11.37 -39.02 8.65
CA LYS A 215 10.51 -39.34 7.50
C LYS A 215 11.20 -39.17 6.15
N MET A 216 12.07 -38.13 6.03
CA MET A 216 12.84 -37.91 4.81
C MET A 216 13.83 -39.04 4.55
N LEU A 217 14.54 -39.49 5.61
CA LEU A 217 15.49 -40.62 5.51
C LEU A 217 14.78 -41.94 5.20
N ASP A 218 13.70 -42.24 5.91
CA ASP A 218 12.88 -43.45 5.66
C ASP A 218 12.34 -43.49 4.22
N ALA A 219 11.78 -42.38 3.72
CA ALA A 219 11.32 -42.30 2.33
C ALA A 219 12.46 -42.46 1.32
N SER A 220 13.67 -41.97 1.64
CA SER A 220 14.85 -42.15 0.79
C SER A 220 15.34 -43.58 0.77
N GLU A 221 15.35 -44.29 1.92
CA GLU A 221 15.72 -45.69 2.03
C GLU A 221 14.73 -46.59 1.28
N ASN A 222 13.44 -46.24 1.30
CA ASN A 222 12.39 -46.95 0.57
C ASN A 222 12.30 -46.56 -0.93
N LEU A 223 13.24 -45.76 -1.44
CA LEU A 223 13.31 -45.26 -2.83
C LEU A 223 12.10 -44.40 -3.25
N GLU A 224 11.34 -43.85 -2.29
CA GLU A 224 10.22 -42.93 -2.50
C GLU A 224 10.71 -41.48 -2.66
N PHE A 225 11.48 -41.21 -3.70
CA PHE A 225 12.20 -39.95 -3.88
C PHE A 225 11.30 -38.71 -3.90
N GLU A 226 10.09 -38.79 -4.45
CA GLU A 226 9.14 -37.65 -4.47
C GLU A 226 8.72 -37.26 -3.03
N LYS A 227 8.43 -38.26 -2.17
CA LYS A 227 8.12 -38.01 -0.76
C LYS A 227 9.33 -37.48 0.01
N ALA A 228 10.52 -38.02 -0.27
CA ALA A 228 11.76 -37.51 0.36
C ALA A 228 12.03 -36.05 0.00
N ILE A 229 11.76 -35.63 -1.25
CA ILE A 229 11.85 -34.24 -1.70
C ILE A 229 10.83 -33.38 -0.96
N GLU A 230 9.58 -33.83 -0.83
CA GLU A 230 8.53 -33.09 -0.11
C GLU A 230 8.92 -32.87 1.36
N TYR A 231 9.38 -33.91 2.06
CA TYR A 231 9.84 -33.77 3.45
C TYR A 231 11.05 -32.85 3.59
N ARG A 232 11.99 -32.88 2.64
CA ARG A 232 13.13 -31.95 2.60
C ARG A 232 12.69 -30.48 2.44
N GLU A 233 11.71 -30.21 1.61
CA GLU A 233 11.17 -28.85 1.40
C GLU A 233 10.43 -28.36 2.65
N LEU A 234 9.66 -29.23 3.31
CA LEU A 234 9.01 -28.91 4.58
C LEU A 234 10.04 -28.64 5.68
N LEU A 235 11.08 -29.48 5.79
CA LEU A 235 12.19 -29.32 6.72
C LEU A 235 12.88 -27.97 6.52
N ALA A 236 13.25 -27.62 5.29
CA ALA A 236 13.86 -26.33 4.95
C ALA A 236 12.96 -25.15 5.29
N SER A 237 11.65 -25.28 5.10
CA SER A 237 10.67 -24.25 5.42
C SER A 237 10.57 -24.01 6.93
N VAL A 238 10.55 -25.08 7.74
CA VAL A 238 10.54 -24.99 9.20
C VAL A 238 11.87 -24.41 9.71
N GLN A 239 13.01 -24.86 9.18
CA GLN A 239 14.34 -24.32 9.54
C GLN A 239 14.45 -22.82 9.25
N LYS A 240 13.92 -22.33 8.13
CA LYS A 240 13.88 -20.92 7.77
C LYS A 240 13.07 -20.06 8.76
N ILE A 241 11.97 -20.61 9.30
CA ILE A 241 11.19 -19.95 10.36
C ILE A 241 11.98 -19.96 11.67
N ALA A 242 12.55 -21.11 12.04
CA ALA A 242 13.35 -21.27 13.26
C ALA A 242 14.58 -20.34 13.29
N GLN A 243 15.29 -20.19 12.15
CA GLN A 243 16.47 -19.32 12.06
C GLN A 243 16.14 -17.83 12.22
N LYS A 244 14.96 -17.37 11.73
CA LYS A 244 14.53 -15.98 11.90
C LYS A 244 14.26 -15.59 13.36
N GLN A 245 14.09 -16.55 14.25
CA GLN A 245 13.71 -16.34 15.65
C GLN A 245 14.86 -16.55 16.64
N LYS A 246 16.12 -16.49 16.20
CA LYS A 246 17.33 -16.81 16.98
C LYS A 246 17.63 -15.89 18.19
N ILE A 247 16.92 -14.79 18.37
CA ILE A 247 17.07 -13.96 19.58
C ILE A 247 16.19 -14.58 20.65
N THR A 248 16.78 -15.44 21.47
CA THR A 248 16.12 -16.07 22.61
C THR A 248 16.58 -15.43 23.90
N ASP A 249 15.63 -14.97 24.70
CA ASP A 249 15.85 -14.68 26.12
C ASP A 249 15.30 -15.86 26.94
N THR A 250 16.11 -16.40 27.83
CA THR A 250 15.80 -17.59 28.65
C THR A 250 14.62 -17.38 29.61
N ALA A 251 14.19 -16.13 29.84
CA ALA A 251 13.10 -15.81 30.76
C ALA A 251 11.67 -16.07 30.23
N GLY A 252 11.50 -16.36 28.94
CA GLY A 252 10.21 -16.72 28.37
C GLY A 252 9.14 -15.62 28.36
N ASP A 253 9.46 -14.39 28.73
CA ASP A 253 8.51 -13.29 28.88
C ASP A 253 8.17 -12.60 27.55
N ASP A 254 6.94 -12.07 27.49
CA ASP A 254 6.49 -11.22 26.41
C ASP A 254 6.88 -9.77 26.66
N ARG A 255 7.62 -9.17 25.71
CA ARG A 255 8.08 -7.79 25.81
C ARG A 255 8.19 -7.11 24.46
N ASP A 256 8.07 -5.79 24.45
CA ASP A 256 8.41 -4.96 23.30
C ASP A 256 9.62 -4.09 23.63
N ILE A 257 10.56 -4.00 22.70
CA ILE A 257 11.73 -3.14 22.80
C ILE A 257 11.52 -1.97 21.87
N ILE A 258 11.52 -0.77 22.41
CA ILE A 258 11.20 0.46 21.71
C ILE A 258 12.40 1.39 21.81
N ALA A 259 12.92 1.80 20.67
CA ALA A 259 13.99 2.79 20.61
C ALA A 259 13.78 3.71 19.42
N MET A 260 14.42 4.87 19.40
CA MET A 260 14.19 5.88 18.38
C MET A 260 15.48 6.53 17.89
N ALA A 261 15.37 7.15 16.71
CA ALA A 261 16.32 8.13 16.20
C ALA A 261 15.54 9.32 15.63
N SER A 262 16.09 10.52 15.78
CA SER A 262 15.50 11.76 15.26
C SER A 262 16.55 12.64 14.62
N GLU A 263 16.13 13.43 13.62
CA GLU A 263 16.95 14.43 12.93
C GLU A 263 16.05 15.49 12.28
N GLY A 264 16.14 16.73 12.75
CA GLY A 264 15.24 17.82 12.38
C GLY A 264 13.80 17.52 12.82
N GLU A 265 12.85 17.64 11.91
CA GLU A 265 11.42 17.38 12.15
C GLU A 265 11.00 15.91 11.97
N ASP A 266 11.94 15.01 11.66
CA ASP A 266 11.65 13.61 11.40
C ASP A 266 12.19 12.71 12.52
N ALA A 267 11.38 11.78 13.00
CA ALA A 267 11.80 10.72 13.89
C ALA A 267 11.33 9.35 13.39
N VAL A 268 12.14 8.34 13.70
CA VAL A 268 11.82 6.93 13.46
C VAL A 268 11.87 6.21 14.79
N VAL A 269 10.79 5.55 15.16
CA VAL A 269 10.74 4.64 16.30
C VAL A 269 10.78 3.20 15.78
N GLN A 270 11.74 2.43 16.27
CA GLN A 270 11.89 1.00 16.00
C GLN A 270 11.30 0.20 17.15
N VAL A 271 10.45 -0.78 16.82
CA VAL A 271 9.88 -1.72 17.79
C VAL A 271 10.32 -3.13 17.44
N PHE A 272 10.80 -3.87 18.45
CA PHE A 272 11.03 -5.31 18.37
C PHE A 272 9.99 -6.03 19.22
N PHE A 273 9.28 -6.97 18.61
CA PHE A 273 8.23 -7.75 19.26
C PHE A 273 8.81 -9.08 19.74
N ILE A 274 8.95 -9.25 21.06
CA ILE A 274 9.43 -10.49 21.69
C ILE A 274 8.25 -11.18 22.37
N ARG A 275 8.02 -12.46 22.01
CA ARG A 275 6.97 -13.29 22.58
C ARG A 275 7.55 -14.65 22.96
N GLY A 276 7.25 -15.10 24.20
CA GLY A 276 7.85 -16.31 24.72
C GLY A 276 9.39 -16.27 24.71
N GLY A 277 10.00 -15.10 24.93
CA GLY A 277 11.45 -14.89 24.87
C GLY A 277 12.03 -14.84 23.45
N ARG A 278 11.24 -14.91 22.38
CA ARG A 278 11.71 -14.95 20.98
C ARG A 278 11.30 -13.69 20.20
N LEU A 279 12.19 -13.21 19.34
CA LEU A 279 11.88 -12.11 18.42
C LEU A 279 10.96 -12.60 17.30
N ILE A 280 9.67 -12.28 17.37
CA ILE A 280 8.69 -12.67 16.35
C ILE A 280 8.56 -11.66 15.21
N GLY A 281 9.04 -10.43 15.40
CA GLY A 281 9.00 -9.40 14.37
C GLY A 281 9.67 -8.11 14.80
N ARG A 282 9.94 -7.27 13.82
CA ARG A 282 10.41 -5.90 14.01
C ARG A 282 9.69 -4.98 13.03
N ASP A 283 9.37 -3.78 13.50
CA ASP A 283 8.81 -2.75 12.64
C ASP A 283 9.29 -1.36 13.05
N HIS A 284 9.15 -0.42 12.14
CA HIS A 284 9.51 0.96 12.37
C HIS A 284 8.37 1.89 12.01
N PHE A 285 8.32 3.03 12.68
CA PHE A 285 7.25 4.01 12.58
C PHE A 285 7.84 5.39 12.40
N TYR A 286 7.25 6.15 11.49
CA TYR A 286 7.61 7.54 11.26
C TYR A 286 6.75 8.47 12.10
N LEU A 287 7.41 9.43 12.74
CA LEU A 287 6.75 10.51 13.47
C LEU A 287 7.18 11.85 12.87
N LYS A 288 6.25 12.76 12.79
CA LYS A 288 6.54 14.18 12.65
C LYS A 288 6.69 14.77 14.05
N ILE A 289 7.84 15.37 14.28
CA ILE A 289 8.23 15.97 15.55
C ILE A 289 8.55 17.44 15.32
N ALA A 290 8.54 18.23 16.39
CA ALA A 290 9.13 19.55 16.30
C ALA A 290 10.63 19.47 16.62
N GLU A 291 11.38 20.42 16.10
CA GLU A 291 12.84 20.49 16.19
C GLU A 291 13.38 20.41 17.62
N ASN A 292 12.58 20.82 18.61
CA ASN A 292 12.96 20.86 20.04
C ASN A 292 12.23 19.82 20.91
N ASP A 293 11.49 18.87 20.33
CA ASP A 293 10.87 17.78 21.09
C ASP A 293 11.98 16.89 21.69
N THR A 294 11.91 16.64 22.98
CA THR A 294 12.85 15.73 23.68
C THR A 294 12.58 14.28 23.30
N LYS A 295 13.58 13.43 23.40
CA LYS A 295 13.40 11.97 23.17
C LYS A 295 12.33 11.39 24.09
N SER A 296 12.30 11.84 25.35
CA SER A 296 11.32 11.46 26.36
C SER A 296 9.89 11.76 25.90
N GLU A 297 9.61 12.97 25.41
CA GLU A 297 8.29 13.39 24.88
C GLU A 297 7.89 12.60 23.64
N ILE A 298 8.84 12.37 22.72
CA ILE A 298 8.59 11.62 21.47
C ILE A 298 8.22 10.17 21.79
N LEU A 299 8.99 9.50 22.68
CA LEU A 299 8.73 8.12 23.07
C LEU A 299 7.41 7.99 23.84
N SER A 300 7.12 8.94 24.76
CA SER A 300 5.85 8.99 25.47
C SER A 300 4.67 9.11 24.50
N SER A 301 4.74 10.06 23.56
CA SER A 301 3.71 10.27 22.53
C SER A 301 3.53 9.05 21.64
N PHE A 302 4.62 8.40 21.22
CA PHE A 302 4.57 7.17 20.45
C PHE A 302 3.87 6.05 21.21
N ILE A 303 4.27 5.78 22.45
CA ILE A 303 3.70 4.69 23.26
C ILE A 303 2.20 4.90 23.45
N LYS A 304 1.78 6.11 23.77
CA LYS A 304 0.36 6.48 23.92
C LYS A 304 -0.42 6.19 22.64
N GLN A 305 0.03 6.69 21.48
CA GLN A 305 -0.66 6.53 20.21
C GLN A 305 -0.63 5.09 19.69
N PHE A 306 0.51 4.42 19.80
CA PHE A 306 0.70 3.05 19.34
C PHE A 306 -0.17 2.06 20.11
N TYR A 307 -0.10 2.07 21.44
CA TYR A 307 -0.88 1.15 22.26
C TYR A 307 -2.35 1.54 22.36
N ALA A 308 -2.76 2.79 22.08
CA ALA A 308 -4.16 3.13 21.91
C ALA A 308 -4.82 2.37 20.74
N GLY A 309 -4.08 2.12 19.67
CA GLY A 309 -4.55 1.38 18.48
C GLY A 309 -4.24 -0.11 18.49
N THR A 310 -3.30 -0.58 19.32
CA THR A 310 -2.82 -1.97 19.31
C THR A 310 -3.63 -2.84 20.27
N PRO A 311 -4.15 -3.99 19.82
CA PRO A 311 -4.99 -4.86 20.64
C PRO A 311 -4.21 -5.71 21.65
N TYR A 312 -2.90 -5.85 21.49
CA TYR A 312 -2.05 -6.65 22.35
C TYR A 312 -1.04 -5.77 23.09
N ILE A 313 -0.97 -5.90 24.40
CA ILE A 313 -0.04 -5.20 25.27
C ILE A 313 0.84 -6.24 26.00
N PRO A 314 2.20 -6.21 25.86
CA PRO A 314 3.10 -7.14 26.55
C PRO A 314 3.20 -6.83 28.05
N ALA A 315 3.85 -7.73 28.80
CA ALA A 315 4.09 -7.53 30.23
C ALA A 315 5.15 -6.46 30.51
N GLU A 316 6.07 -6.26 29.58
CA GLU A 316 7.23 -5.39 29.76
C GLU A 316 7.49 -4.58 28.47
N LEU A 317 7.71 -3.28 28.63
CA LEU A 317 8.25 -2.40 27.60
C LEU A 317 9.67 -2.01 27.98
N MET A 318 10.63 -2.20 27.06
CA MET A 318 12.02 -1.79 27.28
C MET A 318 12.32 -0.54 26.48
N LEU A 319 12.86 0.46 27.16
CA LEU A 319 13.13 1.79 26.63
C LEU A 319 14.60 2.15 26.81
N PRO A 320 15.16 3.06 25.99
CA PRO A 320 16.53 3.52 26.13
C PRO A 320 16.73 4.50 27.31
N GLU A 321 15.68 5.22 27.68
CA GLU A 321 15.71 6.25 28.74
C GLU A 321 14.32 6.40 29.38
N GLU A 322 14.24 7.16 30.49
CA GLU A 322 12.99 7.50 31.15
C GLU A 322 12.13 8.41 30.26
N ILE A 323 10.83 8.17 30.31
CA ILE A 323 9.87 8.95 29.49
C ILE A 323 8.99 9.81 30.38
N GLU A 324 8.46 10.88 29.78
CA GLU A 324 7.44 11.72 30.44
C GLU A 324 6.19 10.87 30.73
N ASP A 325 5.57 11.10 31.88
CA ASP A 325 4.33 10.39 32.29
C ASP A 325 4.46 8.87 32.49
N GLN A 326 5.66 8.34 32.74
CA GLN A 326 5.93 6.90 32.80
C GLN A 326 4.96 6.16 33.72
N GLU A 327 4.72 6.66 34.95
CA GLU A 327 3.87 6.00 35.94
C GLU A 327 2.41 5.90 35.46
N ILE A 328 1.88 6.96 34.86
CA ILE A 328 0.50 7.00 34.35
C ILE A 328 0.34 6.10 33.11
N ILE A 329 1.36 6.06 32.25
CA ILE A 329 1.38 5.16 31.10
C ILE A 329 1.41 3.70 31.57
N GLU A 330 2.18 3.36 32.59
CA GLU A 330 2.16 2.01 33.21
C GLU A 330 0.77 1.66 33.78
N GLU A 331 0.13 2.58 34.48
CA GLU A 331 -1.23 2.41 35.02
C GLU A 331 -2.25 2.22 33.91
N TRP A 332 -2.21 3.07 32.88
CA TRP A 332 -3.09 2.97 31.71
C TRP A 332 -2.94 1.64 30.98
N LEU A 333 -1.70 1.22 30.70
CA LEU A 333 -1.42 -0.05 30.01
C LEU A 333 -1.83 -1.24 30.87
N THR A 334 -1.61 -1.17 32.19
CA THR A 334 -2.02 -2.19 33.16
C THR A 334 -3.54 -2.35 33.18
N THR A 335 -4.29 -1.25 33.23
CA THR A 335 -5.77 -1.24 33.17
C THR A 335 -6.26 -1.86 31.85
N ARG A 336 -5.67 -1.52 30.72
CA ARG A 336 -6.05 -2.07 29.40
C ARG A 336 -5.72 -3.55 29.23
N ARG A 337 -4.59 -3.98 29.78
CA ARG A 337 -4.14 -5.37 29.73
C ARG A 337 -4.87 -6.26 30.75
N GLU A 338 -5.47 -5.68 31.78
CA GLU A 338 -6.03 -6.37 32.96
C GLU A 338 -4.96 -7.10 33.81
N HIS A 339 -3.67 -6.88 33.52
CA HIS A 339 -2.51 -7.45 34.22
C HIS A 339 -1.37 -6.44 34.21
N LYS A 340 -0.49 -6.52 35.20
CA LYS A 340 0.61 -5.56 35.40
C LYS A 340 1.49 -5.42 34.15
N VAL A 341 1.73 -4.19 33.73
CA VAL A 341 2.69 -3.78 32.70
C VAL A 341 3.80 -2.96 33.37
N ARG A 342 5.03 -3.12 32.93
CA ARG A 342 6.19 -2.38 33.43
C ARG A 342 6.97 -1.76 32.28
N LEU A 343 7.35 -0.50 32.44
CA LEU A 343 8.31 0.18 31.58
C LEU A 343 9.70 0.06 32.23
N ARG A 344 10.69 -0.47 31.52
CA ARG A 344 12.03 -0.71 32.05
C ARG A 344 13.10 -0.14 31.16
N ILE A 345 14.16 0.37 31.82
CA ILE A 345 15.36 0.86 31.17
C ILE A 345 16.51 -0.07 31.55
N PRO A 346 16.89 -1.03 30.68
CA PRO A 346 17.97 -1.95 30.96
C PRO A 346 19.32 -1.21 30.90
N LYS A 347 20.14 -1.37 31.95
CA LYS A 347 21.44 -0.70 32.06
C LYS A 347 22.63 -1.65 31.87
N LYS A 348 22.39 -2.95 31.64
CA LYS A 348 23.44 -3.97 31.43
C LYS A 348 22.89 -5.27 30.82
N GLY A 349 23.77 -6.00 30.15
CA GLY A 349 23.52 -7.36 29.69
C GLY A 349 22.78 -7.45 28.36
N THR A 350 22.16 -8.60 28.10
CA THR A 350 21.48 -8.90 26.80
C THR A 350 20.33 -7.94 26.50
N LYS A 351 19.62 -7.52 27.55
CA LYS A 351 18.46 -6.61 27.40
C LYS A 351 18.88 -5.21 26.92
N GLU A 352 19.99 -4.67 27.48
CA GLU A 352 20.58 -3.41 27.02
C GLU A 352 21.03 -3.50 25.57
N LYS A 353 21.75 -4.58 25.18
CA LYS A 353 22.21 -4.81 23.82
C LYS A 353 21.05 -4.85 22.80
N LEU A 354 19.88 -5.35 23.20
CA LEU A 354 18.70 -5.36 22.35
C LEU A 354 18.11 -3.95 22.16
N VAL A 355 18.12 -3.12 23.19
CA VAL A 355 17.71 -1.70 23.07
C VAL A 355 18.68 -0.93 22.18
N GLU A 356 19.99 -1.13 22.36
CA GLU A 356 21.00 -0.54 21.48
C GLU A 356 20.84 -1.00 20.02
N LEU A 357 20.54 -2.28 19.79
CA LEU A 357 20.29 -2.81 18.48
C LEU A 357 19.05 -2.16 17.84
N ALA A 358 17.98 -1.97 18.60
CA ALA A 358 16.79 -1.27 18.14
C ALA A 358 17.11 0.19 17.78
N GLN A 359 17.92 0.87 18.59
CA GLN A 359 18.35 2.25 18.33
C GLN A 359 19.20 2.36 17.06
N LYS A 360 20.16 1.45 16.86
CA LYS A 360 20.97 1.39 15.63
C LYS A 360 20.08 1.15 14.40
N ASN A 361 19.09 0.27 14.52
CA ASN A 361 18.12 0.04 13.42
C ASN A 361 17.31 1.32 13.12
N ALA A 362 16.81 2.04 14.13
CA ALA A 362 16.11 3.30 13.93
C ALA A 362 16.99 4.33 13.19
N GLN A 363 18.26 4.47 13.58
CA GLN A 363 19.22 5.36 12.91
C GLN A 363 19.45 4.96 11.44
N MET A 364 19.61 3.65 11.16
CA MET A 364 19.81 3.17 9.77
C MET A 364 18.59 3.44 8.91
N VAL A 365 17.38 3.20 9.42
CA VAL A 365 16.14 3.48 8.69
C VAL A 365 16.03 4.96 8.38
N LEU A 366 16.21 5.82 9.37
CA LEU A 366 16.13 7.28 9.21
C LEU A 366 17.13 7.78 8.15
N LYS A 367 18.38 7.31 8.18
CA LYS A 367 19.41 7.68 7.22
C LYS A 367 19.07 7.20 5.80
N ASN A 368 18.69 5.92 5.64
CA ASN A 368 18.38 5.33 4.33
C ASN A 368 17.17 6.01 3.68
N ASP A 369 16.15 6.33 4.46
CA ASP A 369 14.97 7.00 3.95
C ASP A 369 15.22 8.46 3.57
N LYS A 370 16.05 9.18 4.32
CA LYS A 370 16.51 10.52 3.90
C LYS A 370 17.26 10.47 2.59
N GLU A 371 18.16 9.51 2.41
CA GLU A 371 18.87 9.33 1.13
C GLU A 371 17.89 8.96 0.02
N ARG A 372 16.91 8.10 0.28
CA ARG A 372 15.87 7.75 -0.69
C ARG A 372 15.01 8.95 -1.06
N LEU A 373 14.55 9.73 -0.07
CA LEU A 373 13.75 10.94 -0.29
C LEU A 373 14.54 11.99 -1.07
N LYS A 374 15.80 12.24 -0.73
CA LYS A 374 16.67 13.14 -1.50
C LYS A 374 16.84 12.68 -2.95
N ARG A 375 17.03 11.37 -3.18
CA ARG A 375 17.12 10.80 -4.54
C ARG A 375 15.79 10.93 -5.28
N GLU A 376 14.66 10.70 -4.61
CA GLU A 376 13.32 10.85 -5.20
C GLU A 376 13.01 12.32 -5.50
N GLU A 377 13.37 13.22 -4.60
CA GLU A 377 13.25 14.67 -4.80
C GLU A 377 14.13 15.14 -5.96
N GLY A 378 15.38 14.69 -6.05
CA GLY A 378 16.25 14.95 -7.18
C GLY A 378 15.66 14.46 -8.50
N ARG A 379 15.12 13.23 -8.52
CA ARG A 379 14.48 12.62 -9.69
C ARG A 379 13.16 13.28 -10.11
N THR A 380 12.52 14.05 -9.24
CA THR A 380 11.22 14.67 -9.46
C THR A 380 11.35 16.20 -9.51
N ILE A 381 11.32 16.86 -8.38
CA ILE A 381 11.36 18.33 -8.27
C ILE A 381 12.69 18.88 -8.79
N GLY A 382 13.81 18.24 -8.47
CA GLY A 382 15.13 18.62 -8.96
C GLY A 382 15.23 18.52 -10.48
N ALA A 383 14.73 17.40 -11.05
CA ALA A 383 14.67 17.21 -12.50
C ALA A 383 13.80 18.25 -13.22
N VAL A 384 12.65 18.62 -12.63
CA VAL A 384 11.80 19.70 -13.16
C VAL A 384 12.53 21.04 -13.15
N LYS A 385 13.25 21.37 -12.06
CA LYS A 385 14.05 22.60 -11.97
C LYS A 385 15.18 22.66 -13.00
N GLU A 386 15.79 21.50 -13.32
CA GLU A 386 16.79 21.42 -14.40
C GLU A 386 16.15 21.73 -15.77
N ILE A 387 14.94 21.22 -16.04
CA ILE A 387 14.19 21.51 -17.27
C ILE A 387 13.78 23.00 -17.29
N GLU A 388 13.28 23.56 -16.18
CA GLU A 388 12.99 25.00 -16.06
C GLU A 388 14.20 25.86 -16.45
N LYS A 389 15.36 25.55 -15.86
CA LYS A 389 16.61 26.28 -16.14
C LYS A 389 17.04 26.13 -17.61
N LEU A 390 16.91 24.93 -18.18
CA LEU A 390 17.29 24.62 -19.54
C LEU A 390 16.44 25.38 -20.57
N LEU A 391 15.13 25.47 -20.32
CA LEU A 391 14.16 26.13 -21.19
C LEU A 391 13.90 27.61 -20.83
N GLY A 392 14.49 28.12 -19.75
CA GLY A 392 14.23 29.48 -19.27
C GLY A 392 12.81 29.69 -18.74
N LEU A 393 12.17 28.64 -18.21
CA LEU A 393 10.83 28.65 -17.66
C LEU A 393 10.85 28.87 -16.15
N ASN A 394 9.72 29.32 -15.58
CA ASN A 394 9.52 29.45 -14.15
C ASN A 394 8.22 28.76 -13.73
N ASN A 395 8.22 28.18 -12.53
CA ASN A 395 7.05 27.52 -11.93
C ASN A 395 6.44 26.38 -12.78
N LEU A 396 7.28 25.51 -13.32
CA LEU A 396 6.89 24.32 -14.06
C LEU A 396 6.32 23.25 -13.12
N VAL A 397 5.01 23.19 -13.00
CA VAL A 397 4.31 22.22 -12.15
C VAL A 397 3.73 21.08 -12.98
N ARG A 398 3.02 21.40 -14.07
CA ARG A 398 2.28 20.45 -14.90
C ARG A 398 2.87 20.40 -16.31
N MET A 399 3.24 19.19 -16.72
CA MET A 399 3.68 18.89 -18.10
C MET A 399 2.71 17.92 -18.75
N GLU A 400 2.33 18.19 -19.99
CA GLU A 400 1.55 17.26 -20.81
C GLU A 400 2.41 16.79 -21.99
N ALA A 401 2.50 15.48 -22.20
CA ALA A 401 3.20 14.93 -23.36
C ALA A 401 2.22 14.19 -24.29
N TYR A 402 2.46 14.35 -25.58
CA TYR A 402 1.61 13.84 -26.64
C TYR A 402 2.39 12.94 -27.58
N ASP A 403 1.78 11.82 -27.96
CA ASP A 403 2.28 10.87 -28.94
C ASP A 403 1.14 10.41 -29.86
N ILE A 404 1.42 10.28 -31.18
CA ILE A 404 0.53 9.70 -32.16
C ILE A 404 1.07 8.34 -32.57
N SER A 405 0.21 7.34 -32.45
CA SER A 405 0.53 5.99 -32.89
C SER A 405 -0.39 5.56 -34.02
N ASN A 406 0.20 5.21 -35.15
CA ASN A 406 -0.49 4.73 -36.36
C ASN A 406 -0.31 3.22 -36.53
N THR A 407 -1.36 2.51 -36.87
CA THR A 407 -1.28 1.11 -37.30
C THR A 407 -1.74 1.01 -38.75
N ASN A 408 -0.80 0.87 -39.70
CA ASN A 408 -0.98 0.45 -41.08
C ASN A 408 -2.43 0.45 -41.59
N GLY A 409 -3.15 1.61 -41.54
CA GLY A 409 -4.46 1.80 -42.14
C GLY A 409 -5.72 1.60 -41.27
N PHE A 410 -5.59 1.17 -40.01
CA PHE A 410 -6.73 0.98 -39.10
C PHE A 410 -6.62 1.88 -37.86
N ALA A 411 -7.27 3.03 -37.88
CA ALA A 411 -7.47 3.97 -36.77
C ALA A 411 -6.19 4.51 -36.10
N SER A 412 -5.83 5.75 -36.44
CA SER A 412 -4.81 6.55 -35.71
C SER A 412 -5.32 6.94 -34.32
N VAL A 413 -4.45 6.89 -33.32
CA VAL A 413 -4.75 7.21 -31.93
C VAL A 413 -3.74 8.20 -31.37
N GLY A 414 -4.26 9.28 -30.75
CA GLY A 414 -3.44 10.18 -29.95
C GLY A 414 -3.49 9.80 -28.48
N SER A 415 -2.36 9.86 -27.82
CA SER A 415 -2.22 9.72 -26.39
C SER A 415 -1.77 11.02 -25.74
N MET A 416 -2.34 11.32 -24.57
CA MET A 416 -1.93 12.43 -23.70
C MET A 416 -1.59 11.83 -22.34
N ILE A 417 -0.38 12.05 -21.90
CA ILE A 417 0.05 11.76 -20.54
C ILE A 417 0.33 13.05 -19.78
N VAL A 418 0.23 12.98 -18.47
CA VAL A 418 0.40 14.13 -17.58
C VAL A 418 1.41 13.82 -16.49
N TYR A 419 2.35 14.73 -16.30
CA TYR A 419 3.27 14.73 -15.18
C TYR A 419 3.04 15.98 -14.33
N GLU A 420 2.97 15.82 -13.02
CA GLU A 420 2.83 16.92 -12.08
C GLU A 420 3.97 16.86 -11.06
N ARG A 421 4.73 17.96 -10.93
CA ARG A 421 5.95 18.01 -10.08
C ARG A 421 6.93 16.84 -10.34
N GLY A 422 7.09 16.45 -11.61
CA GLY A 422 7.96 15.37 -12.04
C GLY A 422 7.45 13.95 -11.78
N LYS A 423 6.19 13.77 -11.33
CA LYS A 423 5.54 12.48 -11.11
C LYS A 423 4.39 12.25 -12.09
N PRO A 424 4.17 11.01 -12.57
CA PRO A 424 3.06 10.72 -13.47
C PRO A 424 1.69 10.85 -12.76
N LYS A 425 0.77 11.63 -13.34
CA LYS A 425 -0.60 11.83 -12.86
C LYS A 425 -1.58 11.02 -13.71
N ARG A 426 -1.58 9.71 -13.51
CA ARG A 426 -2.31 8.75 -14.35
C ARG A 426 -3.81 9.01 -14.46
N ASN A 427 -4.44 9.63 -13.47
CA ASN A 427 -5.86 9.98 -13.50
C ASN A 427 -6.19 11.00 -14.61
N ASP A 428 -5.20 11.80 -15.03
CA ASP A 428 -5.35 12.82 -16.06
C ASP A 428 -4.93 12.34 -17.46
N TYR A 429 -4.47 11.11 -17.62
CA TYR A 429 -4.12 10.52 -18.90
C TYR A 429 -5.36 10.38 -19.78
N ARG A 430 -5.25 10.74 -21.07
CA ARG A 430 -6.37 10.65 -22.03
C ARG A 430 -5.93 10.00 -23.33
N LYS A 431 -6.90 9.34 -23.99
CA LYS A 431 -6.77 8.69 -25.29
C LYS A 431 -7.76 9.32 -26.25
N PHE A 432 -7.30 9.67 -27.44
CA PHE A 432 -8.08 10.33 -28.47
C PHE A 432 -8.16 9.42 -29.68
N HIS A 433 -9.37 9.02 -30.06
CA HIS A 433 -9.62 8.44 -31.38
C HIS A 433 -9.61 9.55 -32.42
N ILE A 434 -8.79 9.44 -33.43
CA ILE A 434 -8.75 10.35 -34.56
C ILE A 434 -9.97 10.06 -35.46
N LYS A 435 -10.73 11.09 -35.81
CA LYS A 435 -11.98 10.96 -36.55
C LYS A 435 -11.96 11.65 -37.90
N GLY A 436 -11.20 12.74 -38.04
CA GLY A 436 -11.19 13.62 -39.20
C GLY A 436 -10.08 13.35 -40.21
N VAL A 437 -9.13 12.47 -39.89
CA VAL A 437 -7.95 12.24 -40.75
C VAL A 437 -8.04 10.87 -41.39
N GLN A 438 -7.97 10.84 -42.74
CA GLN A 438 -7.88 9.60 -43.52
C GLN A 438 -6.40 9.32 -43.87
N GLY A 439 -5.91 8.12 -43.55
CA GLY A 439 -4.55 7.72 -43.81
C GLY A 439 -3.58 7.97 -42.63
N ALA A 440 -2.28 7.81 -42.88
CA ALA A 440 -1.22 7.93 -41.91
C ALA A 440 -0.62 9.35 -41.89
N ASP A 441 -1.42 10.35 -41.50
CA ASP A 441 -0.98 11.74 -41.31
C ASP A 441 -0.89 12.06 -39.84
N ASP A 442 0.35 11.95 -39.29
CA ASP A 442 0.65 12.23 -37.88
C ASP A 442 0.44 13.71 -37.54
N TYR A 443 0.69 14.60 -38.49
CA TYR A 443 0.56 16.04 -38.29
C TYR A 443 -0.89 16.48 -38.16
N ALA A 444 -1.75 16.05 -39.10
CA ALA A 444 -3.19 16.32 -39.04
C ALA A 444 -3.84 15.66 -37.80
N SER A 445 -3.39 14.45 -37.45
CA SER A 445 -3.82 13.74 -36.26
C SER A 445 -3.47 14.49 -34.97
N MET A 446 -2.25 15.01 -34.87
CA MET A 446 -1.80 15.80 -33.72
C MET A 446 -2.58 17.11 -33.60
N ARG A 447 -2.83 17.80 -34.71
CA ARG A 447 -3.70 19.00 -34.75
C ARG A 447 -5.09 18.70 -34.17
N GLU A 448 -5.72 17.60 -34.60
CA GLU A 448 -7.04 17.20 -34.09
C GLU A 448 -7.01 16.96 -32.56
N VAL A 449 -6.01 16.24 -32.05
CA VAL A 449 -5.86 15.94 -30.62
C VAL A 449 -5.74 17.22 -29.80
N LEU A 450 -4.80 18.09 -30.15
CA LEU A 450 -4.55 19.33 -29.44
C LEU A 450 -5.75 20.28 -29.50
N THR A 451 -6.36 20.43 -30.68
CA THR A 451 -7.56 21.28 -30.83
C THR A 451 -8.70 20.78 -29.92
N ARG A 452 -8.96 19.48 -29.91
CA ARG A 452 -10.00 18.89 -29.05
C ARG A 452 -9.68 19.05 -27.57
N ARG A 453 -8.42 18.83 -27.17
CA ARG A 453 -7.97 18.98 -25.78
C ARG A 453 -8.19 20.39 -25.26
N PHE A 454 -7.66 21.37 -25.96
CA PHE A 454 -7.66 22.75 -25.48
C PHE A 454 -9.02 23.44 -25.67
N ARG A 455 -9.77 23.14 -26.73
CA ARG A 455 -11.14 23.63 -26.89
C ARG A 455 -12.05 23.13 -25.78
N HIS A 456 -11.96 21.84 -25.45
CA HIS A 456 -12.74 21.28 -24.35
C HIS A 456 -12.34 21.87 -23.00
N GLY A 457 -11.06 22.11 -22.77
CA GLY A 457 -10.59 22.80 -21.56
C GLY A 457 -11.12 24.23 -21.42
N LEU A 458 -11.16 24.99 -22.52
CA LEU A 458 -11.76 26.33 -22.55
C LEU A 458 -13.28 26.31 -22.28
N GLU A 459 -13.97 25.30 -22.79
CA GLU A 459 -15.40 25.10 -22.53
C GLU A 459 -15.68 24.75 -21.06
N GLU A 460 -14.87 23.87 -20.46
CA GLU A 460 -14.96 23.53 -19.04
C GLU A 460 -14.70 24.76 -18.14
N GLN A 461 -13.70 25.57 -18.45
CA GLN A 461 -13.43 26.81 -17.72
C GLN A 461 -14.59 27.81 -17.81
N LYS A 462 -15.19 28.00 -18.99
CA LYS A 462 -16.36 28.86 -19.19
C LYS A 462 -17.60 28.37 -18.46
N SER A 463 -17.77 27.06 -18.33
CA SER A 463 -18.94 26.45 -17.67
C SER A 463 -18.85 26.41 -16.13
N GLY A 464 -17.76 26.89 -15.52
CA GLY A 464 -17.57 26.91 -14.07
C GLY A 464 -17.51 25.55 -13.39
N LYS A 465 -17.25 24.47 -14.13
CA LYS A 465 -17.09 23.12 -13.58
C LYS A 465 -15.73 23.00 -12.91
N GLU A 466 -15.67 23.16 -11.59
CA GLU A 466 -14.46 22.96 -10.80
C GLU A 466 -13.85 21.56 -10.92
N LEU A 467 -14.64 20.55 -11.27
CA LEU A 467 -14.26 19.12 -11.39
C LEU A 467 -14.05 18.65 -12.84
N GLY A 468 -13.80 19.57 -13.78
CA GLY A 468 -13.51 19.21 -15.17
C GLY A 468 -12.13 18.54 -15.32
N SER A 469 -12.03 17.53 -16.18
CA SER A 469 -10.76 16.80 -16.38
C SER A 469 -9.77 17.53 -17.29
N PHE A 470 -10.22 18.57 -18.00
CA PHE A 470 -9.44 19.34 -18.97
C PHE A 470 -9.28 20.82 -18.60
N ASN A 471 -9.87 21.29 -17.48
CA ASN A 471 -9.84 22.68 -17.06
C ASN A 471 -8.46 23.17 -16.59
N VAL A 472 -7.56 22.26 -16.20
CA VAL A 472 -6.19 22.58 -15.79
C VAL A 472 -5.28 22.51 -17.01
N PHE A 473 -4.73 23.64 -17.43
CA PHE A 473 -3.78 23.69 -18.55
C PHE A 473 -2.35 23.37 -18.08
N PRO A 474 -1.49 22.85 -18.97
CA PRO A 474 -0.09 22.56 -18.65
C PRO A 474 0.76 23.85 -18.67
N ASP A 475 1.83 23.82 -17.90
CA ASP A 475 2.88 24.86 -17.94
C ASP A 475 3.88 24.58 -19.08
N LEU A 476 3.92 23.33 -19.58
CA LEU A 476 4.76 22.90 -20.70
C LEU A 476 4.10 21.75 -21.46
N ILE A 477 4.05 21.87 -22.78
CA ILE A 477 3.68 20.81 -23.70
C ILE A 477 4.95 20.16 -24.26
N MET A 478 5.02 18.82 -24.22
CA MET A 478 6.11 18.04 -24.76
C MET A 478 5.62 17.18 -25.93
N MET A 479 6.22 17.37 -27.10
CA MET A 479 5.88 16.64 -28.31
C MET A 479 6.89 15.52 -28.54
N ASP A 480 6.40 14.30 -28.88
CA ASP A 480 7.30 13.18 -29.22
C ASP A 480 7.85 13.30 -30.65
N GLY A 481 8.46 14.42 -30.93
CA GLY A 481 9.03 14.76 -32.22
C GLY A 481 9.69 16.13 -32.26
N GLY A 482 10.33 16.42 -33.37
CA GLY A 482 11.07 17.66 -33.59
C GLY A 482 10.20 18.84 -34.07
N LYS A 483 10.85 19.71 -34.85
CA LYS A 483 10.32 20.99 -35.36
C LYS A 483 8.90 20.94 -35.94
N GLY A 484 8.58 19.90 -36.73
CA GLY A 484 7.27 19.81 -37.39
C GLY A 484 6.11 19.68 -36.41
N GLN A 485 6.23 18.82 -35.41
CA GLN A 485 5.18 18.61 -34.40
C GLN A 485 5.05 19.82 -33.47
N VAL A 486 6.18 20.46 -33.09
CA VAL A 486 6.17 21.68 -32.29
C VAL A 486 5.44 22.81 -33.01
N ASN A 487 5.68 23.01 -34.31
CA ASN A 487 5.01 24.05 -35.08
C ASN A 487 3.49 23.87 -35.13
N ILE A 488 3.01 22.64 -35.32
CA ILE A 488 1.57 22.34 -35.27
C ILE A 488 0.96 22.67 -33.91
N ALA A 489 1.65 22.31 -32.84
CA ALA A 489 1.17 22.64 -31.49
C ALA A 489 1.08 24.17 -31.29
N LEU A 490 2.09 24.91 -31.73
CA LEU A 490 2.10 26.38 -31.65
C LEU A 490 0.97 27.00 -32.51
N GLU A 491 0.74 26.52 -33.73
CA GLU A 491 -0.38 26.97 -34.57
C GLU A 491 -1.73 26.76 -33.89
N VAL A 492 -1.99 25.58 -33.33
CA VAL A 492 -3.24 25.29 -32.62
C VAL A 492 -3.42 26.18 -31.40
N LEU A 493 -2.35 26.45 -30.64
CA LEU A 493 -2.41 27.33 -29.48
C LEU A 493 -2.68 28.78 -29.88
N ASP A 494 -2.09 29.26 -30.97
CA ASP A 494 -2.33 30.59 -31.52
C ASP A 494 -3.77 30.75 -31.97
N GLU A 495 -4.34 29.79 -32.74
CA GLU A 495 -5.75 29.75 -33.12
C GLU A 495 -6.72 29.80 -31.93
N LEU A 496 -6.31 29.25 -30.78
CA LEU A 496 -7.11 29.22 -29.54
C LEU A 496 -6.76 30.36 -28.56
N HIS A 497 -5.86 31.26 -28.94
CA HIS A 497 -5.37 32.37 -28.12
C HIS A 497 -4.78 31.91 -26.77
N LEU A 498 -4.03 30.80 -26.79
CA LEU A 498 -3.36 30.23 -25.62
C LEU A 498 -1.86 30.45 -25.71
N SER A 499 -1.24 30.90 -24.61
CA SER A 499 0.20 31.10 -24.51
C SER A 499 0.81 30.02 -23.59
N ILE A 500 1.05 28.83 -24.13
CA ILE A 500 1.65 27.69 -23.41
C ILE A 500 2.96 27.34 -24.10
N PRO A 501 4.08 27.22 -23.35
CA PRO A 501 5.36 26.77 -23.92
C PRO A 501 5.24 25.37 -24.52
N VAL A 502 5.86 25.16 -25.70
CA VAL A 502 5.91 23.88 -26.39
C VAL A 502 7.35 23.50 -26.69
N CYS A 503 7.76 22.30 -26.28
CA CYS A 503 9.04 21.73 -26.68
C CYS A 503 8.88 20.40 -27.39
N GLY A 504 9.80 20.06 -28.29
CA GLY A 504 9.93 18.78 -28.95
C GLY A 504 11.04 17.94 -28.35
N MET A 505 10.85 16.65 -28.23
CA MET A 505 11.87 15.69 -27.81
C MET A 505 12.58 15.17 -29.07
N VAL A 506 13.80 15.67 -29.33
CA VAL A 506 14.57 15.32 -30.54
C VAL A 506 15.22 13.96 -30.35
N LYS A 507 15.06 13.11 -31.38
CA LYS A 507 15.64 11.76 -31.41
C LYS A 507 16.89 11.70 -32.25
N ASP A 508 17.83 10.84 -31.88
CA ASP A 508 18.97 10.44 -32.70
C ASP A 508 18.56 9.35 -33.71
N ASP A 509 19.53 8.93 -34.56
CA ASP A 509 19.32 7.88 -35.57
C ASP A 509 18.98 6.50 -34.98
N HIS A 510 19.15 6.34 -33.67
CA HIS A 510 18.76 5.15 -32.89
C HIS A 510 17.46 5.32 -32.13
N HIS A 511 16.66 6.33 -32.45
CA HIS A 511 15.40 6.69 -31.78
C HIS A 511 15.54 7.03 -30.28
N ARG A 512 16.71 7.45 -29.81
CA ARG A 512 16.95 7.90 -28.44
C ARG A 512 16.89 9.41 -28.37
N THR A 513 16.34 9.94 -27.28
CA THR A 513 16.33 11.39 -27.03
C THR A 513 17.77 11.92 -26.99
N ARG A 514 18.09 12.92 -27.81
CA ARG A 514 19.40 13.59 -27.79
C ARG A 514 19.35 15.02 -27.28
N GLY A 515 18.18 15.66 -27.33
CA GLY A 515 18.00 17.05 -26.92
C GLY A 515 16.56 17.48 -26.97
N LEU A 516 16.33 18.75 -26.71
CA LEU A 516 15.03 19.39 -26.81
C LEU A 516 15.01 20.43 -27.93
N TYR A 517 13.91 20.53 -28.67
CA TYR A 517 13.65 21.59 -29.62
C TYR A 517 12.69 22.61 -29.01
N TYR A 518 13.18 23.83 -28.78
CA TYR A 518 12.42 24.88 -28.13
C TYR A 518 12.77 26.25 -28.73
N GLN A 519 11.77 27.10 -28.98
CA GLN A 519 11.95 28.44 -29.58
C GLN A 519 12.83 28.44 -30.85
N ASN A 520 12.58 27.47 -31.74
CA ASN A 520 13.33 27.27 -33.00
C ASN A 520 14.82 26.91 -32.84
N ILE A 521 15.25 26.50 -31.66
CA ILE A 521 16.63 26.10 -31.37
C ILE A 521 16.61 24.68 -30.81
N GLU A 522 17.58 23.86 -31.24
CA GLU A 522 17.85 22.58 -30.61
C GLU A 522 18.78 22.80 -29.41
N ILE A 523 18.31 22.46 -28.22
CA ILE A 523 19.03 22.63 -26.97
C ILE A 523 19.61 21.27 -26.59
N PRO A 524 20.96 21.13 -26.55
CA PRO A 524 21.59 19.91 -26.09
C PRO A 524 21.35 19.74 -24.60
N ILE A 525 21.18 18.49 -24.17
CA ILE A 525 20.96 18.14 -22.78
C ILE A 525 22.03 17.17 -22.28
N ASP A 526 22.47 17.34 -21.04
CA ASP A 526 23.39 16.39 -20.41
C ASP A 526 22.66 15.05 -20.13
N HIS A 527 23.11 13.98 -20.78
CA HIS A 527 22.55 12.64 -20.63
C HIS A 527 22.68 12.06 -19.20
N ASN A 528 23.55 12.62 -18.36
CA ASN A 528 23.71 12.21 -16.97
C ASN A 528 22.80 13.00 -16.01
N SER A 529 22.15 14.06 -16.48
CA SER A 529 21.26 14.91 -15.66
C SER A 529 19.96 14.19 -15.28
N GLU A 530 19.37 14.58 -14.16
CA GLU A 530 18.04 14.08 -13.76
C GLU A 530 16.93 14.67 -14.65
N GLY A 531 17.14 15.87 -15.21
CA GLY A 531 16.26 16.46 -16.21
C GLY A 531 16.17 15.60 -17.46
N PHE A 532 17.29 15.12 -18.00
CA PHE A 532 17.32 14.19 -19.14
C PHE A 532 16.57 12.89 -18.82
N ARG A 533 16.84 12.30 -17.65
CA ARG A 533 16.17 11.07 -17.21
C ARG A 533 14.66 11.27 -17.02
N LEU A 534 14.21 12.45 -16.62
CA LEU A 534 12.78 12.77 -16.54
C LEU A 534 12.16 12.86 -17.93
N ILE A 535 12.81 13.55 -18.88
CA ILE A 535 12.35 13.67 -20.27
C ILE A 535 12.22 12.27 -20.91
N THR A 536 13.25 11.43 -20.76
CA THR A 536 13.21 10.04 -21.25
C THR A 536 12.04 9.25 -20.65
N ARG A 537 11.82 9.36 -19.33
CA ARG A 537 10.67 8.71 -18.67
C ARG A 537 9.32 9.22 -19.19
N VAL A 538 9.21 10.51 -19.48
CA VAL A 538 7.99 11.09 -20.07
C VAL A 538 7.78 10.53 -21.47
N GLN A 539 8.83 10.47 -22.29
CA GLN A 539 8.77 9.93 -23.64
C GLN A 539 8.37 8.44 -23.65
N ASP A 540 9.09 7.63 -22.86
CA ASP A 540 8.82 6.19 -22.74
C ASP A 540 7.37 5.92 -22.27
N GLU A 541 6.87 6.72 -21.33
CA GLU A 541 5.52 6.57 -20.80
C GLU A 541 4.45 6.98 -21.81
N ALA A 542 4.69 8.04 -22.62
CA ALA A 542 3.79 8.44 -23.72
C ALA A 542 3.67 7.31 -24.74
N HIS A 543 4.81 6.79 -25.17
CA HIS A 543 4.87 5.68 -26.13
C HIS A 543 4.24 4.40 -25.57
N ARG A 544 4.55 4.01 -24.32
CA ARG A 544 3.93 2.87 -23.65
C ARG A 544 2.41 2.98 -23.60
N PHE A 545 1.89 4.16 -23.26
CA PHE A 545 0.46 4.41 -23.12
C PHE A 545 -0.27 4.36 -24.46
N ALA A 546 0.39 4.81 -25.54
CA ALA A 546 -0.11 4.70 -26.91
C ALA A 546 -0.18 3.23 -27.36
N ILE A 547 0.89 2.44 -27.19
CA ILE A 547 0.96 1.02 -27.57
C ILE A 547 -0.09 0.18 -26.81
N GLU A 548 -0.26 0.39 -25.53
CA GLU A 548 -1.24 -0.35 -24.70
C GLU A 548 -2.66 -0.21 -25.27
N PHE A 549 -2.99 0.97 -25.78
CA PHE A 549 -4.28 1.22 -26.39
C PHE A 549 -4.44 0.50 -27.72
N HIS A 550 -3.41 0.48 -28.56
CA HIS A 550 -3.42 -0.27 -29.82
C HIS A 550 -3.63 -1.77 -29.62
N ARG A 551 -2.96 -2.37 -28.64
CA ARG A 551 -3.16 -3.79 -28.29
C ARG A 551 -4.61 -4.08 -27.91
N LYS A 552 -5.24 -3.19 -27.15
CA LYS A 552 -6.65 -3.31 -26.76
C LYS A 552 -7.60 -3.17 -27.96
N LEU A 553 -7.33 -2.25 -28.88
CA LEU A 553 -8.13 -2.08 -30.10
C LEU A 553 -7.97 -3.25 -31.06
N ARG A 554 -6.74 -3.78 -31.24
CA ARG A 554 -6.50 -4.98 -32.06
C ARG A 554 -7.26 -6.18 -31.52
N SER A 555 -7.18 -6.45 -30.21
CA SER A 555 -7.90 -7.56 -29.60
C SER A 555 -9.41 -7.41 -29.78
N GLN A 556 -9.96 -6.22 -29.63
CA GLN A 556 -11.38 -5.94 -29.85
C GLN A 556 -11.77 -6.07 -31.33
N GLY A 557 -10.93 -5.57 -32.25
CA GLY A 557 -11.14 -5.67 -33.68
C GLY A 557 -11.05 -7.11 -34.20
N GLN A 558 -10.08 -7.89 -33.75
CA GLN A 558 -9.95 -9.32 -34.10
C GLN A 558 -11.12 -10.15 -33.60
N VAL A 559 -11.54 -9.93 -32.34
CA VAL A 559 -12.72 -10.61 -31.78
C VAL A 559 -13.97 -10.26 -32.55
N HIS A 560 -14.12 -9.01 -33.02
CA HIS A 560 -15.25 -8.55 -33.78
C HIS A 560 -15.28 -9.16 -35.18
N SER A 561 -14.15 -9.27 -35.87
CA SER A 561 -14.11 -9.87 -37.21
C SER A 561 -14.37 -11.39 -37.20
N ILE A 562 -13.77 -12.12 -36.24
CA ILE A 562 -13.93 -13.58 -36.13
C ILE A 562 -15.36 -13.95 -35.74
N LEU A 563 -15.99 -13.23 -34.82
CA LEU A 563 -17.38 -13.52 -34.43
C LEU A 563 -18.41 -13.12 -35.50
N ASP A 564 -18.08 -12.18 -36.41
CA ASP A 564 -18.93 -11.79 -37.52
C ASP A 564 -18.98 -12.87 -38.61
N ASP A 565 -17.96 -13.70 -38.74
CA ASP A 565 -17.87 -14.79 -39.69
C ASP A 565 -18.70 -16.04 -39.26
N ILE A 566 -19.23 -16.05 -38.03
CA ILE A 566 -20.00 -17.18 -37.50
C ILE A 566 -21.48 -17.05 -37.94
N PRO A 567 -22.02 -18.02 -38.71
CA PRO A 567 -23.42 -17.99 -39.14
C PRO A 567 -24.39 -17.91 -37.95
N GLY A 568 -25.28 -16.90 -38.00
CA GLY A 568 -26.28 -16.68 -36.96
C GLY A 568 -25.82 -15.81 -35.75
N ILE A 569 -24.60 -15.29 -35.77
CA ILE A 569 -24.12 -14.36 -34.76
C ILE A 569 -24.23 -12.92 -35.30
N GLY A 570 -25.36 -12.28 -35.01
CA GLY A 570 -25.58 -10.88 -35.33
C GLY A 570 -25.09 -9.94 -34.17
N PRO A 571 -25.23 -8.59 -34.37
CA PRO A 571 -24.70 -7.59 -33.42
C PRO A 571 -25.16 -7.77 -31.96
N ALA A 572 -26.39 -8.23 -31.75
CA ALA A 572 -26.94 -8.44 -30.40
C ALA A 572 -26.28 -9.63 -29.69
N ARG A 573 -26.16 -10.78 -30.38
CA ARG A 573 -25.52 -12.00 -29.86
C ARG A 573 -24.01 -11.81 -29.62
N ARG A 574 -23.35 -11.14 -30.56
CA ARG A 574 -21.95 -10.76 -30.42
C ARG A 574 -21.71 -9.90 -29.19
N LYS A 575 -22.54 -8.87 -28.97
CA LYS A 575 -22.44 -8.01 -27.79
C LYS A 575 -22.68 -8.79 -26.47
N ALA A 576 -23.55 -9.78 -26.51
CA ALA A 576 -23.81 -10.66 -25.37
C ALA A 576 -22.61 -11.59 -25.08
N LEU A 577 -22.01 -12.22 -26.10
CA LEU A 577 -20.78 -13.00 -25.98
C LEU A 577 -19.64 -12.20 -25.36
N MET A 578 -19.37 -11.00 -25.90
CA MET A 578 -18.31 -10.12 -25.42
C MET A 578 -18.56 -9.51 -24.03
N ARG A 579 -19.78 -9.54 -23.51
CA ARG A 579 -20.10 -9.15 -22.13
C ARG A 579 -19.94 -10.28 -21.13
N THR A 580 -20.16 -11.51 -21.58
CA THR A 580 -20.18 -12.69 -20.71
C THR A 580 -18.79 -13.29 -20.54
N PHE A 581 -17.95 -13.26 -21.58
CA PHE A 581 -16.59 -13.79 -21.56
C PHE A 581 -15.55 -12.66 -21.57
N ALA A 582 -14.49 -12.82 -20.79
CA ALA A 582 -13.44 -11.82 -20.65
C ALA A 582 -12.45 -11.83 -21.82
N SER A 583 -12.34 -12.93 -22.57
CA SER A 583 -11.42 -13.10 -23.69
C SER A 583 -12.00 -13.97 -24.82
N LEU A 584 -11.38 -13.88 -26.01
CA LEU A 584 -11.70 -14.75 -27.15
C LEU A 584 -11.39 -16.24 -26.83
N ASP A 585 -10.31 -16.47 -26.09
CA ASP A 585 -9.91 -17.82 -25.71
C ASP A 585 -10.93 -18.48 -24.78
N GLU A 586 -11.59 -17.70 -23.92
CA GLU A 586 -12.71 -18.20 -23.12
C GLU A 586 -13.91 -18.59 -24.02
N ILE A 587 -14.22 -17.80 -25.05
CA ILE A 587 -15.28 -18.13 -26.02
C ILE A 587 -14.94 -19.38 -26.81
N LYS A 588 -13.68 -19.56 -27.24
CA LYS A 588 -13.20 -20.75 -27.94
C LYS A 588 -13.32 -22.04 -27.10
N ASN A 589 -13.03 -21.91 -25.79
CA ASN A 589 -13.02 -23.03 -24.86
C ASN A 589 -14.39 -23.29 -24.22
N ALA A 590 -15.40 -22.45 -24.47
CA ALA A 590 -16.72 -22.57 -23.87
C ALA A 590 -17.49 -23.78 -24.45
N GLU A 591 -18.17 -24.53 -23.58
CA GLU A 591 -19.05 -25.61 -24.00
C GLU A 591 -20.41 -25.08 -24.46
N VAL A 592 -21.11 -25.87 -25.29
CA VAL A 592 -22.41 -25.49 -25.86
C VAL A 592 -23.42 -25.09 -24.78
N GLU A 593 -23.37 -25.77 -23.63
CA GLU A 593 -24.26 -25.50 -22.49
C GLU A 593 -24.00 -24.13 -21.84
N ASP A 594 -22.76 -23.65 -21.85
CA ASP A 594 -22.41 -22.33 -21.31
C ASP A 594 -22.76 -21.22 -22.30
N LEU A 595 -22.58 -21.49 -23.59
CA LEU A 595 -22.99 -20.57 -24.65
C LEU A 595 -24.53 -20.38 -24.72
N LYS A 596 -25.32 -21.41 -24.40
CA LYS A 596 -26.79 -21.35 -24.31
C LYS A 596 -27.30 -20.45 -23.17
N LYS A 597 -26.53 -20.28 -22.10
CA LYS A 597 -26.90 -19.43 -20.95
C LYS A 597 -26.84 -17.95 -21.26
N ILE A 598 -26.24 -17.57 -22.39
CA ILE A 598 -26.05 -16.17 -22.77
C ILE A 598 -27.36 -15.56 -23.28
N PRO A 599 -27.74 -14.35 -22.88
CA PRO A 599 -28.91 -13.66 -23.35
C PRO A 599 -28.95 -13.57 -24.90
N SER A 600 -30.07 -13.89 -25.50
CA SER A 600 -30.30 -13.89 -26.97
C SER A 600 -29.62 -15.01 -27.75
N MET A 601 -28.97 -15.99 -27.08
CA MET A 601 -28.35 -17.14 -27.72
C MET A 601 -29.36 -18.31 -27.80
N ASP A 602 -29.54 -18.89 -28.98
CA ASP A 602 -30.31 -20.11 -29.20
C ASP A 602 -29.36 -21.31 -29.38
N GLU A 603 -29.91 -22.52 -29.31
CA GLU A 603 -29.12 -23.74 -29.42
C GLU A 603 -28.36 -23.87 -30.75
N LYS A 604 -28.96 -23.39 -31.82
CA LYS A 604 -28.36 -23.41 -33.17
C LYS A 604 -27.14 -22.48 -33.23
N SER A 605 -27.26 -21.26 -32.70
CA SER A 605 -26.17 -20.28 -32.70
C SER A 605 -25.06 -20.68 -31.73
N ALA A 606 -25.40 -21.27 -30.57
CA ALA A 606 -24.39 -21.82 -29.62
C ALA A 606 -23.57 -22.95 -30.27
N LYS A 607 -24.24 -23.87 -31.00
CA LYS A 607 -23.55 -24.92 -31.77
C LYS A 607 -22.69 -24.35 -32.90
N ASN A 608 -23.14 -23.29 -33.57
CA ASN A 608 -22.35 -22.63 -34.64
C ASN A 608 -21.07 -22.02 -34.07
N VAL A 609 -21.11 -21.34 -32.91
CA VAL A 609 -19.92 -20.82 -32.23
C VAL A 609 -18.97 -21.94 -31.86
N TYR A 610 -19.48 -22.98 -31.23
CA TYR A 610 -18.72 -24.14 -30.83
C TYR A 610 -18.01 -24.85 -31.98
N ASN A 611 -18.75 -25.10 -33.07
CA ASN A 611 -18.22 -25.79 -34.26
C ASN A 611 -17.23 -24.92 -35.05
N PHE A 612 -17.43 -23.63 -35.12
CA PHE A 612 -16.56 -22.72 -35.82
C PHE A 612 -15.11 -22.74 -35.24
N PHE A 613 -14.98 -22.70 -33.93
CA PHE A 613 -13.67 -22.72 -33.33
C PHE A 613 -13.01 -24.10 -33.26
N ARG A 614 -13.76 -25.19 -33.22
CA ARG A 614 -13.22 -26.58 -33.23
C ARG A 614 -13.10 -27.18 -34.63
N GLY A 615 -13.74 -26.59 -35.62
CA GLY A 615 -13.54 -26.97 -37.03
C GLY A 615 -12.20 -26.50 -37.60
N SER A 616 -11.66 -25.38 -37.12
CA SER A 616 -10.34 -24.90 -37.52
C SER A 616 -9.17 -25.71 -36.95
N GLU A 617 -9.34 -26.36 -35.80
CA GLU A 617 -8.30 -27.23 -35.21
C GLU A 617 -8.05 -28.53 -36.01
N LYS A 618 -9.04 -28.99 -36.84
CA LYS A 618 -8.85 -30.13 -37.71
C LYS A 618 -8.10 -29.80 -38.99
N GLU A 619 -8.29 -28.60 -39.54
CA GLU A 619 -7.56 -28.16 -40.73
C GLU A 619 -6.09 -27.86 -40.45
N ASP A 620 -5.76 -27.29 -39.28
CA ASP A 620 -4.36 -27.05 -38.87
C ASP A 620 -3.62 -28.35 -38.54
N THR A 621 -4.32 -29.37 -38.03
CA THR A 621 -3.72 -30.69 -37.73
C THR A 621 -3.48 -31.51 -39.01
N GLU A 622 -4.34 -31.43 -40.03
CA GLU A 622 -4.13 -32.05 -41.34
C GLU A 622 -3.05 -31.34 -42.18
N ALA A 623 -2.88 -30.00 -42.05
CA ALA A 623 -1.82 -29.27 -42.72
C ALA A 623 -0.41 -29.62 -42.16
N ILE A 624 -0.29 -29.81 -40.85
CA ILE A 624 0.97 -30.25 -40.21
C ILE A 624 1.35 -31.67 -40.55
N LEU A 625 0.37 -32.56 -40.76
CA LEU A 625 0.60 -33.97 -41.17
C LEU A 625 0.93 -34.13 -42.65
N MET A 626 0.66 -33.12 -43.50
CA MET A 626 1.04 -33.12 -44.93
C MET A 626 2.44 -32.48 -45.18
N GLU A 627 3.00 -31.74 -44.22
CA GLU A 627 4.40 -31.25 -44.31
C GLU A 627 5.45 -32.22 -43.79
N GLU A 628 5.04 -33.34 -43.12
CA GLU A 628 5.95 -34.39 -42.65
C GLU A 628 5.94 -35.68 -43.53
N GLN A 629 5.32 -35.66 -44.71
CA GLN A 629 5.48 -36.68 -45.75
C GLN A 629 6.18 -36.11 -46.98
#